data_a1de3953595d2d2eb877351e48f2ceb0
#
_entry.id   a1de3953595d2d2eb877351e48f2ceb0
#
_cell.length_a   1.000
_cell.length_b   1.000
_cell.length_c   1.000
_cell.angle_alpha   90.00
_cell.angle_beta   90.00
_cell.angle_gamma   90.00
#
_symmetry.space_group_name_H-M   'P 1'
#
loop_
_entity.id
_entity.type
_entity.pdbx_description
1 polymer ?
#
loop_
_entity_poly.entity_id
_entity_poly.type
_entity_poly.pdbx_seq_one_letter_code
_entity_poly.pdbx_strand_id
1 'polypeptide(L)'
;MKHELRINNYVLYDNRPFQIASISDEYPSLKTIEFGFGVVEWNDISPIPLTEELLVKCKGVKLAHYINCYNVNGIQLILRGGWFEYVHDIHIKSLHQFQNFYFFTKQQELTIEL
;
A
#
# COMPACT_ATOMS: atom_id res chain seq x y z
N MET A 1 11.22 4.21 -3.22
CA MET A 1 10.34 3.17 -2.69
C MET A 1 10.90 2.46 -1.46
N LYS A 2 12.16 2.07 -1.47
CA LYS A 2 12.71 1.28 -0.36
C LYS A 2 12.65 1.92 1.02
N HIS A 3 12.60 3.24 1.10
CA HIS A 3 12.45 3.96 2.38
C HIS A 3 11.03 4.03 2.88
N GLU A 4 10.07 3.66 2.04
CA GLU A 4 8.65 3.70 2.36
C GLU A 4 8.09 2.35 2.81
N LEU A 5 8.84 1.29 2.61
CA LEU A 5 8.35 -0.06 2.87
C LEU A 5 8.48 -0.44 4.34
N ARG A 6 7.49 -1.18 4.79
CA ARG A 6 7.35 -1.63 6.16
C ARG A 6 6.97 -3.11 6.15
N ILE A 7 7.28 -3.83 7.19
CA ILE A 7 6.77 -5.19 7.39
C ILE A 7 5.24 -5.16 7.30
N ASN A 8 4.66 -6.16 6.67
CA ASN A 8 3.24 -6.31 6.36
C ASN A 8 2.76 -5.54 5.13
N ASN A 9 3.62 -4.74 4.48
CA ASN A 9 3.25 -4.14 3.21
C ASN A 9 3.11 -5.19 2.11
N TYR A 10 2.21 -4.93 1.17
CA TYR A 10 2.08 -5.73 -0.05
C TYR A 10 2.81 -5.05 -1.18
N VAL A 11 3.57 -5.81 -1.93
CA VAL A 11 4.31 -5.37 -3.12
C VAL A 11 4.20 -6.43 -4.20
N LEU A 12 4.59 -6.07 -5.42
CA LEU A 12 4.66 -7.02 -6.52
C LEU A 12 6.05 -7.64 -6.59
N TYR A 13 6.10 -8.94 -6.72
CA TYR A 13 7.27 -9.71 -7.08
C TYR A 13 6.84 -10.72 -8.14
N ASP A 14 7.54 -10.73 -9.28
CA ASP A 14 7.17 -11.59 -10.41
C ASP A 14 5.69 -11.39 -10.82
N ASN A 15 5.26 -10.12 -10.84
CA ASN A 15 3.90 -9.69 -11.18
C ASN A 15 2.80 -10.25 -10.27
N ARG A 16 3.14 -10.67 -9.06
CA ARG A 16 2.17 -11.18 -8.09
C ARG A 16 2.30 -10.41 -6.78
N PRO A 17 1.20 -10.25 -6.03
CA PRO A 17 1.27 -9.60 -4.73
C PRO A 17 1.84 -10.54 -3.66
N PHE A 18 2.80 -10.02 -2.89
CA PHE A 18 3.35 -10.72 -1.74
C PHE A 18 3.46 -9.76 -0.58
N GLN A 19 3.29 -10.29 0.62
CA GLN A 19 3.39 -9.50 1.85
C GLN A 19 4.79 -9.63 2.43
N ILE A 20 5.38 -8.49 2.77
CA ILE A 20 6.72 -8.45 3.36
C ILE A 20 6.68 -9.01 4.77
N ALA A 21 7.51 -10.02 5.04
CA ALA A 21 7.64 -10.63 6.36
C ALA A 21 8.79 -10.03 7.17
N SER A 22 9.89 -9.64 6.52
CA SER A 22 10.99 -8.98 7.20
C SER A 22 11.80 -8.15 6.22
N ILE A 23 12.54 -7.18 6.75
CA ILE A 23 13.42 -6.31 5.99
C ILE A 23 14.76 -6.34 6.67
N SER A 24 15.85 -6.61 5.92
CA SER A 24 17.18 -6.57 6.48
C SER A 24 18.15 -5.83 5.58
N ASP A 25 19.13 -5.21 6.22
CA ASP A 25 20.27 -4.54 5.59
C ASP A 25 21.51 -5.38 5.84
N GLU A 26 21.71 -6.41 5.03
CA GLU A 26 22.89 -7.28 5.21
C GLU A 26 24.18 -6.60 4.75
N TYR A 27 24.06 -5.70 3.77
CA TYR A 27 25.21 -4.97 3.22
C TYR A 27 24.84 -3.48 3.12
N PRO A 28 25.83 -2.59 3.19
CA PRO A 28 25.57 -1.15 3.13
C PRO A 28 24.79 -0.71 1.89
N SER A 29 24.90 -1.43 0.79
CA SER A 29 24.26 -1.10 -0.47
C SER A 29 23.14 -2.05 -0.88
N LEU A 30 22.90 -3.12 -0.12
CA LEU A 30 21.92 -4.15 -0.47
C LEU A 30 20.94 -4.35 0.68
N LYS A 31 19.67 -4.11 0.39
CA LYS A 31 18.60 -4.47 1.29
C LYS A 31 17.88 -5.67 0.72
N THR A 32 17.49 -6.57 1.59
CA THR A 32 16.72 -7.74 1.20
C THR A 32 15.37 -7.71 1.90
N ILE A 33 14.40 -8.32 1.25
CA ILE A 33 13.04 -8.44 1.75
C ILE A 33 12.70 -9.90 1.81
N GLU A 34 12.22 -10.35 2.95
CA GLU A 34 11.79 -11.72 3.13
C GLU A 34 10.28 -11.81 3.02
N PHE A 35 9.84 -12.72 2.17
CA PHE A 35 8.47 -13.19 2.10
C PHE A 35 8.42 -14.58 2.76
N GLY A 36 7.25 -15.16 2.87
CA GLY A 36 7.13 -16.48 3.45
C GLY A 36 7.86 -17.59 2.69
N PHE A 37 8.28 -17.35 1.45
CA PHE A 37 8.97 -18.34 0.61
C PHE A 37 10.47 -18.10 0.47
N GLY A 38 10.98 -16.92 0.84
CA GLY A 38 12.41 -16.65 0.71
C GLY A 38 12.75 -15.18 0.71
N VAL A 39 14.00 -14.90 0.35
CA VAL A 39 14.59 -13.56 0.37
C VAL A 39 14.79 -13.08 -1.06
N VAL A 40 14.43 -11.84 -1.34
CA VAL A 40 14.63 -11.21 -2.65
C VAL A 40 15.27 -9.83 -2.47
N GLU A 41 15.85 -9.31 -3.54
CA GLU A 41 16.46 -7.99 -3.51
C GLU A 41 15.43 -6.89 -3.75
N TRP A 42 15.75 -5.68 -3.29
CA TRP A 42 14.90 -4.52 -3.48
C TRP A 42 14.54 -4.27 -4.94
N ASN A 43 15.50 -4.50 -5.85
CA ASN A 43 15.28 -4.21 -7.26
C ASN A 43 14.31 -5.19 -7.92
N ASP A 44 13.99 -6.29 -7.26
CA ASP A 44 13.09 -7.31 -7.80
C ASP A 44 11.62 -7.06 -7.48
N ILE A 45 11.35 -6.04 -6.68
CA ILE A 45 9.98 -5.72 -6.28
C ILE A 45 9.54 -4.39 -6.85
N SER A 46 8.23 -4.22 -6.96
CA SER A 46 7.64 -2.97 -7.41
C SER A 46 6.37 -2.67 -6.62
N PRO A 47 5.95 -1.40 -6.59
CA PRO A 47 4.73 -1.04 -5.87
C PRO A 47 3.49 -1.59 -6.58
N ILE A 48 2.46 -1.87 -5.81
CA ILE A 48 1.14 -2.18 -6.35
C ILE A 48 0.40 -0.85 -6.49
N PRO A 49 0.00 -0.44 -7.70
CA PRO A 49 -0.75 0.81 -7.85
C PRO A 49 -2.08 0.72 -7.08
N LEU A 50 -2.42 1.78 -6.36
CA LEU A 50 -3.71 1.83 -5.68
C LEU A 50 -4.81 2.11 -6.70
N THR A 51 -5.83 1.26 -6.70
CA THR A 51 -6.96 1.35 -7.63
C THR A 51 -8.26 1.34 -6.87
N GLU A 52 -9.34 1.71 -7.56
CA GLU A 52 -10.67 1.62 -6.98
C GLU A 52 -11.01 0.19 -6.57
N GLU A 53 -10.60 -0.79 -7.37
CA GLU A 53 -10.83 -2.21 -7.06
C GLU A 53 -10.14 -2.60 -5.75
N LEU A 54 -8.92 -2.12 -5.54
CA LEU A 54 -8.20 -2.40 -4.30
C LEU A 54 -8.86 -1.74 -3.10
N LEU A 55 -9.42 -0.54 -3.25
CA LEU A 55 -10.15 0.09 -2.17
C LEU A 55 -11.36 -0.73 -1.75
N VAL A 56 -12.05 -1.33 -2.71
CA VAL A 56 -13.17 -2.23 -2.40
C VAL A 56 -12.68 -3.45 -1.62
N LYS A 57 -11.52 -3.99 -2.00
CA LYS A 57 -10.90 -5.12 -1.28
C LYS A 57 -10.44 -4.73 0.13
N CYS A 58 -10.28 -3.45 0.39
CA CYS A 58 -10.01 -2.92 1.72
C CYS A 58 -11.30 -2.56 2.48
N LYS A 59 -12.45 -3.02 1.99
CA LYS A 59 -13.77 -2.69 2.53
C LYS A 59 -14.11 -1.21 2.40
N GLY A 60 -13.55 -0.56 1.39
CA GLY A 60 -13.87 0.82 1.06
C GLY A 60 -15.25 0.93 0.42
N VAL A 61 -15.93 2.02 0.70
CA VAL A 61 -17.26 2.31 0.19
C VAL A 61 -17.20 3.59 -0.64
N LYS A 62 -17.70 3.53 -1.87
CA LYS A 62 -17.82 4.72 -2.69
C LYS A 62 -18.98 5.58 -2.17
N LEU A 63 -18.73 6.87 -1.97
CA LEU A 63 -19.74 7.77 -1.45
C LEU A 63 -20.70 8.19 -2.57
N ALA A 64 -22.01 8.05 -2.33
CA ALA A 64 -23.04 8.22 -3.35
C ALA A 64 -23.20 9.68 -3.81
N HIS A 65 -22.91 10.64 -2.94
CA HIS A 65 -23.17 12.06 -3.21
C HIS A 65 -21.93 12.83 -3.66
N TYR A 66 -20.79 12.16 -3.80
CA TYR A 66 -19.53 12.78 -4.18
C TYR A 66 -18.87 12.01 -5.30
N ILE A 67 -18.36 12.72 -6.30
CA ILE A 67 -17.71 12.11 -7.45
C ILE A 67 -16.33 11.60 -7.01
N ASN A 68 -16.04 10.33 -7.33
CA ASN A 68 -14.73 9.71 -7.10
C ASN A 68 -14.25 9.77 -5.63
N CYS A 69 -15.18 9.76 -4.70
CA CYS A 69 -14.85 9.80 -3.28
C CYS A 69 -15.13 8.44 -2.63
N TYR A 70 -14.16 7.96 -1.85
CA TYR A 70 -14.23 6.65 -1.20
C TYR A 70 -13.97 6.80 0.29
N ASN A 71 -14.61 5.95 1.08
CA ASN A 71 -14.41 5.91 2.53
C ASN A 71 -13.89 4.52 2.91
N VAL A 72 -12.73 4.48 3.55
CA VAL A 72 -12.16 3.25 4.08
C VAL A 72 -12.01 3.45 5.59
N ASN A 73 -12.96 2.92 6.33
CA ASN A 73 -12.99 2.99 7.80
C ASN A 73 -12.77 4.42 8.32
N GLY A 74 -13.47 5.39 7.73
CA GLY A 74 -13.39 6.78 8.15
C GLY A 74 -12.34 7.62 7.42
N ILE A 75 -11.46 7.01 6.66
CA ILE A 75 -10.50 7.71 5.81
C ILE A 75 -11.16 7.98 4.47
N GLN A 76 -11.32 9.25 4.12
CA GLN A 76 -11.92 9.63 2.84
C GLN A 76 -10.84 9.94 1.82
N LEU A 77 -10.91 9.27 0.68
CA LEU A 77 -9.96 9.42 -0.41
C LEU A 77 -10.69 9.89 -1.66
N ILE A 78 -10.06 10.80 -2.39
CA ILE A 78 -10.60 11.33 -3.66
C ILE A 78 -9.69 10.87 -4.78
N LEU A 79 -10.25 10.20 -5.78
CA LEU A 79 -9.49 9.78 -6.97
C LEU A 79 -9.21 11.00 -7.85
N ARG A 80 -7.92 11.21 -8.19
CA ARG A 80 -7.43 12.34 -8.98
C ARG A 80 -6.67 11.86 -10.20
N GLY A 81 -7.14 11.10 -11.04
CA GLY A 81 -6.51 10.78 -12.30
C GLY A 81 -5.48 9.66 -12.29
N GLY A 82 -4.88 9.28 -11.28
CA GLY A 82 -3.89 8.19 -11.21
C GLY A 82 -3.37 8.00 -9.82
N TRP A 83 -3.95 8.73 -8.89
CA TRP A 83 -3.58 8.69 -7.49
C TRP A 83 -4.78 9.15 -6.67
N PHE A 84 -4.70 8.89 -5.36
CA PHE A 84 -5.76 9.31 -4.43
C PHE A 84 -5.24 10.43 -3.54
N GLU A 85 -6.12 11.36 -3.24
CA GLU A 85 -5.82 12.47 -2.33
C GLU A 85 -6.56 12.28 -1.03
N TYR A 86 -5.83 12.42 0.07
CA TYR A 86 -6.40 12.51 1.41
C TYR A 86 -6.23 13.93 1.91
N VAL A 87 -7.33 14.61 2.20
CA VAL A 87 -7.35 15.97 2.70
C VAL A 87 -6.25 16.82 2.02
N HIS A 88 -6.00 17.97 2.18
CA HIS A 88 -5.04 18.89 1.55
C HIS A 88 -3.66 18.24 1.21
N ASP A 89 -3.48 17.84 -0.04
CA ASP A 89 -2.17 17.51 -0.64
C ASP A 89 -1.46 16.23 -0.19
N ILE A 90 -2.12 15.32 0.52
CA ILE A 90 -1.53 14.01 0.78
C ILE A 90 -1.90 13.10 -0.40
N HIS A 91 -0.89 12.73 -1.19
CA HIS A 91 -1.06 11.93 -2.40
C HIS A 91 -0.68 10.48 -2.13
N ILE A 92 -1.60 9.57 -2.42
CA ILE A 92 -1.41 8.14 -2.21
C ILE A 92 -1.50 7.45 -3.56
N LYS A 93 -0.39 6.86 -4.01
CA LYS A 93 -0.27 6.25 -5.34
C LYS A 93 -0.22 4.74 -5.31
N SER A 94 0.19 4.15 -4.23
CA SER A 94 0.40 2.71 -4.13
C SER A 94 -0.29 2.12 -2.92
N LEU A 95 -0.51 0.80 -2.97
CA LEU A 95 -1.12 0.07 -1.87
C LEU A 95 -0.29 0.18 -0.59
N HIS A 96 1.05 0.02 -0.69
CA HIS A 96 1.86 0.09 0.51
C HIS A 96 1.84 1.49 1.15
N GLN A 97 1.77 2.55 0.33
CA GLN A 97 1.62 3.91 0.86
C GLN A 97 0.31 4.04 1.63
N PHE A 98 -0.77 3.47 1.10
CA PHE A 98 -2.05 3.50 1.80
C PHE A 98 -2.01 2.65 3.07
N GLN A 99 -1.39 1.47 3.02
CA GLN A 99 -1.23 0.64 4.21
C GLN A 99 -0.50 1.40 5.32
N ASN A 100 0.58 2.09 4.98
CA ASN A 100 1.37 2.84 5.94
C ASN A 100 0.61 4.04 6.49
N PHE A 101 -0.08 4.76 5.62
CA PHE A 101 -0.92 5.88 6.02
C PHE A 101 -2.04 5.42 6.96
N TYR A 102 -2.69 4.31 6.62
CA TYR A 102 -3.76 3.75 7.43
C TYR A 102 -3.25 3.34 8.80
N PHE A 103 -2.12 2.62 8.84
CA PHE A 103 -1.53 2.18 10.09
C PHE A 103 -1.15 3.37 10.98
N PHE A 104 -0.54 4.38 10.38
CA PHE A 104 -0.14 5.58 11.13
C PHE A 104 -1.35 6.31 11.71
N THR A 105 -2.44 6.38 10.95
CA THR A 105 -3.64 7.13 11.34
C THR A 105 -4.52 6.36 12.32
N LYS A 106 -4.69 5.06 12.09
CA LYS A 106 -5.64 4.22 12.84
C LYS A 106 -4.99 3.36 13.91
N GLN A 107 -3.67 3.25 13.93
CA GLN A 107 -2.93 2.37 14.83
C GLN A 107 -3.32 0.90 14.66
N GLN A 108 -3.70 0.53 13.47
CA GLN A 108 -4.10 -0.83 13.08
C GLN A 108 -3.65 -1.09 11.66
N GLU A 109 -3.37 -2.36 11.36
CA GLU A 109 -3.09 -2.75 9.98
C GLU A 109 -4.35 -2.69 9.14
N LEU A 110 -4.21 -2.24 7.89
CA LEU A 110 -5.29 -2.25 6.94
C LEU A 110 -5.68 -3.70 6.61
N THR A 111 -6.96 -4.02 6.69
CA THR A 111 -7.46 -5.31 6.25
C THR A 111 -7.70 -5.26 4.75
N ILE A 112 -7.08 -6.18 4.01
CA ILE A 112 -7.26 -6.27 2.56
C ILE A 112 -7.36 -7.74 2.14
N GLU A 113 -8.30 -8.02 1.26
CA GLU A 113 -8.52 -9.35 0.69
C GLU A 113 -8.03 -9.36 -0.76
N LEU A 114 -6.77 -9.70 -0.94
CA LEU A 114 -6.18 -9.78 -2.27
C LEU A 114 -6.54 -11.08 -3.00
#